data_88928a3789b35a0983bceb40a8c5e25c
#
_entry.id   88928a3789b35a0983bceb40a8c5e25c
#
_cell.length_a   1.000
_cell.length_b   1.000
_cell.length_c   1.000
_cell.angle_alpha   90.00
_cell.angle_beta   90.00
_cell.angle_gamma   90.00
#
_symmetry.space_group_name_H-M   'P 1'
#
loop_
_entity.id
_entity.type
_entity.pdbx_description
1 polymer ?
#
loop_
_entity_poly.entity_id
_entity_poly.type
_entity_poly.pdbx_seq_one_letter_code
_entity_poly.pdbx_strand_id
1 'polypeptide(L)'
;MIYTDLTRLAMKVAYKAHDGQTDQQDIPYIYHPIHLAEQMTTEDACVVALLHDVIEDTRLSIEDLRGYGFTETQLEAIELLTHLDFDPNQPAEEREREYLDYIKKLSENSLAREVKIADLKHNSDRTRLTHDTERDEARYRKYKKALDILES
;
A
#
# COMPACT_ATOMS: atom_id res chain seq x y z
N MET A 1 9.04 -14.02 -2.16
CA MET A 1 9.23 -13.04 -3.28
C MET A 1 9.77 -13.76 -4.51
N ILE A 2 9.38 -13.31 -5.68
CA ILE A 2 9.92 -13.78 -6.94
C ILE A 2 10.97 -12.79 -7.43
N TYR A 3 12.18 -13.25 -7.75
CA TYR A 3 13.28 -12.40 -8.19
C TYR A 3 13.40 -12.44 -9.71
N THR A 4 13.07 -11.32 -10.35
CA THR A 4 13.22 -11.05 -11.78
C THR A 4 13.94 -9.72 -11.97
N ASP A 5 14.24 -9.35 -13.20
CA ASP A 5 14.81 -8.02 -13.45
C ASP A 5 13.88 -6.91 -12.98
N LEU A 6 12.57 -7.05 -13.20
CA LEU A 6 11.59 -6.05 -12.78
C LEU A 6 11.43 -6.00 -11.25
N THR A 7 11.39 -7.12 -10.57
CA THR A 7 11.28 -7.10 -9.10
C THR A 7 12.54 -6.55 -8.45
N ARG A 8 13.72 -6.85 -8.98
CA ARG A 8 14.98 -6.26 -8.50
C ARG A 8 14.99 -4.75 -8.72
N LEU A 9 14.52 -4.30 -9.89
CA LEU A 9 14.39 -2.87 -10.16
C LEU A 9 13.40 -2.22 -9.18
N ALA A 10 12.25 -2.83 -8.96
CA ALA A 10 11.26 -2.33 -8.01
C ALA A 10 11.81 -2.24 -6.58
N MET A 11 12.62 -3.22 -6.16
CA MET A 11 13.30 -3.17 -4.86
C MET A 11 14.23 -1.96 -4.75
N LYS A 12 15.01 -1.71 -5.79
CA LYS A 12 15.96 -0.56 -5.80
C LYS A 12 15.20 0.77 -5.82
N VAL A 13 14.15 0.88 -6.61
CA VAL A 13 13.33 2.09 -6.70
C VAL A 13 12.65 2.37 -5.36
N ALA A 14 12.01 1.36 -4.76
CA ALA A 14 11.32 1.50 -3.48
C ALA A 14 12.30 1.86 -2.35
N TYR A 15 13.45 1.20 -2.30
CA TYR A 15 14.47 1.46 -1.28
C TYR A 15 14.94 2.91 -1.33
N LYS A 16 15.26 3.40 -2.53
CA LYS A 16 15.72 4.78 -2.72
C LYS A 16 14.60 5.79 -2.44
N ALA A 17 13.39 5.50 -2.91
CA ALA A 17 12.25 6.41 -2.74
C ALA A 17 11.85 6.59 -1.28
N HIS A 18 11.87 5.53 -0.49
CA HIS A 18 11.51 5.56 0.93
C HIS A 18 12.69 5.80 1.86
N ASP A 19 13.86 6.14 1.32
CA ASP A 19 15.06 6.39 2.13
C ASP A 19 14.80 7.46 3.18
N GLY A 20 15.16 7.16 4.43
CA GLY A 20 14.97 8.08 5.55
C GLY A 20 13.56 8.06 6.17
N GLN A 21 12.60 7.38 5.54
CA GLN A 21 11.25 7.25 6.11
C GLN A 21 11.22 6.14 7.16
N THR A 22 10.48 6.39 8.25
CA THR A 22 10.27 5.41 9.32
C THR A 22 8.78 5.28 9.62
N ASP A 23 8.41 4.15 10.21
CA ASP A 23 7.06 3.97 10.73
C ASP A 23 6.93 4.62 12.12
N GLN A 24 5.77 4.42 12.78
CA GLN A 24 5.50 5.00 14.10
C GLN A 24 6.43 4.48 15.20
N GLN A 25 7.17 3.39 14.95
CA GLN A 25 8.08 2.76 15.90
C GLN A 25 9.55 2.98 15.53
N ASP A 26 9.84 3.97 14.68
CA ASP A 26 11.18 4.29 14.17
C ASP A 26 11.84 3.15 13.37
N ILE A 27 11.07 2.22 12.88
CA ILE A 27 11.55 1.16 11.98
C ILE A 27 11.58 1.71 10.55
N PRO A 28 12.67 1.49 9.78
CA PRO A 28 12.71 1.94 8.37
C PRO A 28 11.50 1.45 7.58
N TYR A 29 10.82 2.38 6.91
CA TYR A 29 9.55 2.12 6.24
C TYR A 29 9.66 1.04 5.16
N ILE A 30 10.82 0.90 4.54
CA ILE A 30 11.06 -0.09 3.47
C ILE A 30 10.72 -1.53 3.90
N TYR A 31 10.80 -1.86 5.17
CA TYR A 31 10.45 -3.19 5.65
C TYR A 31 8.99 -3.55 5.39
N HIS A 32 8.08 -2.56 5.37
CA HIS A 32 6.67 -2.80 5.10
C HIS A 32 6.42 -3.27 3.65
N PRO A 33 6.81 -2.55 2.60
CA PRO A 33 6.63 -3.06 1.24
C PRO A 33 7.41 -4.36 0.95
N ILE A 34 8.58 -4.56 1.56
CA ILE A 34 9.30 -5.83 1.43
C ILE A 34 8.49 -6.97 2.04
N HIS A 35 7.95 -6.77 3.24
CA HIS A 35 7.11 -7.79 3.90
C HIS A 35 5.92 -8.19 3.04
N LEU A 36 5.26 -7.24 2.39
CA LEU A 36 4.17 -7.52 1.48
C LEU A 36 4.65 -8.33 0.27
N ALA A 37 5.74 -7.90 -0.36
CA ALA A 37 6.27 -8.54 -1.55
C ALA A 37 6.70 -10.00 -1.30
N GLU A 38 7.21 -10.30 -0.10
CA GLU A 38 7.59 -11.65 0.28
C GLU A 38 6.42 -12.63 0.31
N GLN A 39 5.20 -12.12 0.47
CA GLN A 39 3.97 -12.93 0.46
C GLN A 39 3.42 -13.15 -0.94
N MET A 40 3.94 -12.45 -1.95
CA MET A 40 3.41 -12.50 -3.32
C MET A 40 4.05 -13.64 -4.12
N THR A 41 3.27 -14.23 -5.02
CA THR A 41 3.66 -15.40 -5.80
C THR A 41 3.79 -15.14 -7.30
N THR A 42 3.57 -13.90 -7.75
CA THR A 42 3.74 -13.49 -9.14
C THR A 42 4.65 -12.27 -9.25
N GLU A 43 5.27 -12.10 -10.41
CA GLU A 43 6.11 -10.92 -10.67
C GLU A 43 5.31 -9.63 -10.51
N ASP A 44 4.11 -9.57 -11.10
CA ASP A 44 3.28 -8.38 -11.05
C ASP A 44 2.91 -8.02 -9.61
N ALA A 45 2.50 -9.00 -8.81
CA ALA A 45 2.13 -8.77 -7.42
C ALA A 45 3.33 -8.31 -6.57
N CYS A 46 4.51 -8.88 -6.80
CA CYS A 46 5.74 -8.44 -6.12
C CYS A 46 6.07 -6.98 -6.46
N VAL A 47 6.03 -6.61 -7.74
CA VAL A 47 6.31 -5.24 -8.18
C VAL A 47 5.32 -4.27 -7.56
N VAL A 48 4.02 -4.58 -7.64
CA VAL A 48 2.98 -3.71 -7.09
C VAL A 48 3.11 -3.57 -5.57
N ALA A 49 3.39 -4.65 -4.87
CA ALA A 49 3.60 -4.61 -3.42
C ALA A 49 4.78 -3.70 -3.05
N LEU A 50 5.89 -3.81 -3.77
CA LEU A 50 7.08 -2.99 -3.51
C LEU A 50 6.83 -1.51 -3.78
N LEU A 51 5.99 -1.18 -4.76
CA LEU A 51 5.79 0.19 -5.22
C LEU A 51 4.45 0.81 -4.78
N HIS A 52 3.64 0.10 -4.01
CA HIS A 52 2.25 0.52 -3.74
C HIS A 52 2.11 1.88 -3.06
N ASP A 53 3.09 2.31 -2.25
CA ASP A 53 3.07 3.59 -1.54
C ASP A 53 4.02 4.64 -2.12
N VAL A 54 4.74 4.31 -3.19
CA VAL A 54 5.78 5.18 -3.73
C VAL A 54 5.21 6.51 -4.24
N ILE A 55 4.07 6.48 -4.93
CA ILE A 55 3.45 7.71 -5.46
C ILE A 55 2.85 8.54 -4.32
N GLU A 56 2.19 7.89 -3.36
CA GLU A 56 1.52 8.57 -2.26
C GLU A 56 2.49 9.24 -1.29
N ASP A 57 3.61 8.56 -0.99
CA ASP A 57 4.50 8.94 0.11
C ASP A 57 5.86 9.49 -0.35
N THR A 58 6.10 9.57 -1.66
CA THR A 58 7.37 10.10 -2.19
C THR A 58 7.11 11.09 -3.34
N ARG A 59 8.18 11.59 -3.94
CA ARG A 59 8.11 12.53 -5.07
C ARG A 59 7.94 11.84 -6.43
N LEU A 60 7.99 10.51 -6.47
CA LEU A 60 7.85 9.79 -7.73
C LEU A 60 6.40 9.84 -8.22
N SER A 61 6.25 10.04 -9.52
CA SER A 61 4.96 10.01 -10.20
C SER A 61 4.77 8.69 -10.95
N ILE A 62 3.55 8.44 -11.43
CA ILE A 62 3.27 7.28 -12.27
C ILE A 62 4.09 7.35 -13.57
N GLU A 63 4.34 8.55 -14.10
CA GLU A 63 5.16 8.73 -15.29
C GLU A 63 6.62 8.38 -15.04
N ASP A 64 7.14 8.68 -13.85
CA ASP A 64 8.49 8.26 -13.47
C ASP A 64 8.59 6.74 -13.45
N LEU A 65 7.60 6.05 -12.90
CA LEU A 65 7.56 4.59 -12.87
C LEU A 65 7.44 4.00 -14.29
N ARG A 66 6.65 4.63 -15.15
CA ARG A 66 6.57 4.23 -16.57
C ARG A 66 7.91 4.35 -17.26
N GLY A 67 8.65 5.40 -16.96
CA GLY A 67 10.01 5.63 -17.48
C GLY A 67 11.01 4.56 -17.07
N TYR A 68 10.83 3.95 -15.90
CA TYR A 68 11.68 2.83 -15.46
C TYR A 68 11.41 1.53 -16.23
N GLY A 69 10.25 1.41 -16.88
CA GLY A 69 9.90 0.23 -17.66
C GLY A 69 8.90 -0.72 -17.00
N PHE A 70 8.24 -0.29 -15.93
CA PHE A 70 7.15 -1.06 -15.34
C PHE A 70 5.96 -1.13 -16.30
N THR A 71 5.22 -2.24 -16.27
CA THR A 71 4.16 -2.51 -17.24
C THR A 71 2.88 -1.72 -16.91
N GLU A 72 2.04 -1.50 -17.92
CA GLU A 72 0.76 -0.81 -17.71
C GLU A 72 -0.15 -1.59 -16.73
N THR A 73 -0.11 -2.92 -16.74
CA THR A 73 -0.83 -3.74 -15.76
C THR A 73 -0.37 -3.42 -14.33
N GLN A 74 0.93 -3.32 -14.12
CA GLN A 74 1.50 -2.97 -12.81
C GLN A 74 1.16 -1.54 -12.43
N LEU A 75 1.31 -0.59 -13.35
CA LEU A 75 1.04 0.83 -13.12
C LEU A 75 -0.42 1.11 -12.81
N GLU A 76 -1.34 0.44 -13.49
CA GLU A 76 -2.78 0.56 -13.22
C GLU A 76 -3.11 0.16 -11.78
N ALA A 77 -2.57 -0.97 -11.33
CA ALA A 77 -2.79 -1.43 -9.96
C ALA A 77 -2.19 -0.46 -8.94
N ILE A 78 -0.98 0.04 -9.18
CA ILE A 78 -0.32 1.02 -8.29
C ILE A 78 -1.16 2.31 -8.21
N GLU A 79 -1.66 2.78 -9.35
CA GLU A 79 -2.49 3.99 -9.39
C GLU A 79 -3.80 3.81 -8.62
N LEU A 80 -4.46 2.67 -8.75
CA LEU A 80 -5.66 2.34 -7.98
C LEU A 80 -5.39 2.25 -6.48
N LEU A 81 -4.21 1.84 -6.08
CA LEU A 81 -3.80 1.76 -4.68
C LEU A 81 -3.41 3.11 -4.09
N THR A 82 -3.17 4.12 -4.93
CA THR A 82 -2.78 5.45 -4.49
C THR A 82 -4.01 6.24 -4.02
N HIS A 83 -3.98 6.77 -2.80
CA HIS A 83 -5.07 7.55 -2.21
C HIS A 83 -4.51 8.89 -1.73
N LEU A 84 -4.61 9.92 -2.59
CA LEU A 84 -3.98 11.23 -2.36
C LEU A 84 -4.89 12.26 -1.67
N ASP A 85 -6.19 12.02 -1.65
CA ASP A 85 -7.17 13.01 -1.21
C ASP A 85 -7.32 12.99 0.31
N PHE A 86 -6.55 13.84 0.98
CA PHE A 86 -6.65 14.02 2.42
C PHE A 86 -6.97 15.49 2.74
N ASP A 87 -8.17 15.73 3.27
CA ASP A 87 -8.58 17.01 3.82
C ASP A 87 -8.68 16.87 5.34
N PRO A 88 -7.79 17.51 6.12
CA PRO A 88 -7.82 17.41 7.57
C PRO A 88 -9.09 18.03 8.21
N ASN A 89 -9.81 18.86 7.47
CA ASN A 89 -11.05 19.50 7.95
C ASN A 89 -12.31 18.71 7.62
N GLN A 90 -12.17 17.62 6.87
CA GLN A 90 -13.31 16.80 6.48
C GLN A 90 -13.84 16.01 7.68
N PRO A 91 -15.18 15.90 7.84
CA PRO A 91 -15.76 15.07 8.90
C PRO A 91 -15.29 13.61 8.83
N ALA A 92 -15.10 12.99 9.99
CA ALA A 92 -14.59 11.63 10.10
C ALA A 92 -15.46 10.61 9.34
N GLU A 93 -16.79 10.77 9.41
CA GLU A 93 -17.73 9.88 8.70
C GLU A 93 -17.59 9.98 7.18
N GLU A 94 -17.36 11.19 6.68
CA GLU A 94 -17.16 11.43 5.26
C GLU A 94 -15.83 10.85 4.78
N ARG A 95 -14.76 11.00 5.57
CA ARG A 95 -13.45 10.39 5.27
C ARG A 95 -13.54 8.87 5.23
N GLU A 96 -14.27 8.26 6.15
CA GLU A 96 -14.47 6.82 6.16
C GLU A 96 -15.22 6.36 4.92
N ARG A 97 -16.29 7.07 4.53
CA ARG A 97 -17.06 6.75 3.33
C ARG A 97 -16.20 6.83 2.06
N GLU A 98 -15.41 7.89 1.92
CA GLU A 98 -14.50 8.03 0.79
C GLU A 98 -13.44 6.93 0.76
N TYR A 99 -12.92 6.57 1.92
CA TYR A 99 -11.96 5.48 2.04
C TYR A 99 -12.58 4.15 1.61
N LEU A 100 -13.81 3.85 2.05
CA LEU A 100 -14.49 2.62 1.66
C LEU A 100 -14.86 2.61 0.16
N ASP A 101 -15.19 3.77 -0.41
CA ASP A 101 -15.41 3.89 -1.86
C ASP A 101 -14.13 3.63 -2.64
N TYR A 102 -13.00 4.14 -2.17
CA TYR A 102 -11.68 3.84 -2.70
C TYR A 102 -11.40 2.32 -2.66
N ILE A 103 -11.69 1.66 -1.54
CA ILE A 103 -11.53 0.22 -1.39
C ILE A 103 -12.42 -0.55 -2.38
N LYS A 104 -13.68 -0.16 -2.52
CA LYS A 104 -14.61 -0.79 -3.47
C LYS A 104 -14.11 -0.68 -4.90
N LYS A 105 -13.61 0.49 -5.27
CA LYS A 105 -13.07 0.73 -6.62
C LYS A 105 -11.87 -0.16 -6.91
N LEU A 106 -10.89 -0.20 -6.02
CA LEU A 106 -9.70 -1.02 -6.22
C LEU A 106 -10.00 -2.53 -6.17
N SER A 107 -11.06 -2.93 -5.48
CA SER A 107 -11.44 -4.34 -5.36
C SER A 107 -11.77 -4.99 -6.70
N GLU A 108 -12.11 -4.20 -7.71
CA GLU A 108 -12.40 -4.69 -9.07
C GLU A 108 -11.14 -5.11 -9.83
N ASN A 109 -9.97 -4.67 -9.38
CA ASN A 109 -8.68 -5.06 -9.94
C ASN A 109 -8.07 -6.14 -9.04
N SER A 110 -7.94 -7.36 -9.55
CA SER A 110 -7.48 -8.50 -8.75
C SER A 110 -6.07 -8.31 -8.19
N LEU A 111 -5.20 -7.66 -8.93
CA LEU A 111 -3.83 -7.39 -8.52
C LEU A 111 -3.78 -6.36 -7.37
N ALA A 112 -4.50 -5.25 -7.53
CA ALA A 112 -4.60 -4.23 -6.48
C ALA A 112 -5.25 -4.79 -5.22
N ARG A 113 -6.29 -5.61 -5.37
CA ARG A 113 -6.98 -6.25 -4.26
C ARG A 113 -6.05 -7.16 -3.46
N GLU A 114 -5.29 -8.02 -4.13
CA GLU A 114 -4.35 -8.94 -3.49
C GLU A 114 -3.34 -8.18 -2.63
N VAL A 115 -2.74 -7.14 -3.19
CA VAL A 115 -1.75 -6.32 -2.48
C VAL A 115 -2.38 -5.56 -1.31
N LYS A 116 -3.58 -5.00 -1.51
CA LYS A 116 -4.26 -4.24 -0.44
C LYS A 116 -4.66 -5.13 0.73
N ILE A 117 -5.06 -6.36 0.49
CA ILE A 117 -5.35 -7.32 1.56
C ILE A 117 -4.09 -7.53 2.43
N ALA A 118 -2.95 -7.77 1.82
CA ALA A 118 -1.69 -7.94 2.54
C ALA A 118 -1.30 -6.67 3.30
N ASP A 119 -1.47 -5.51 2.68
CA ASP A 119 -1.20 -4.20 3.27
C ASP A 119 -2.05 -3.98 4.53
N LEU A 120 -3.35 -4.18 4.45
CA LEU A 120 -4.25 -4.01 5.58
C LEU A 120 -3.98 -5.01 6.71
N LYS A 121 -3.65 -6.25 6.38
CA LYS A 121 -3.31 -7.25 7.39
C LYS A 121 -2.03 -6.88 8.14
N HIS A 122 -1.02 -6.41 7.44
CA HIS A 122 0.21 -5.96 8.10
C HIS A 122 -0.03 -4.72 8.95
N ASN A 123 -0.79 -3.75 8.45
CA ASN A 123 -1.13 -2.53 9.19
C ASN A 123 -2.11 -2.77 10.35
N SER A 124 -2.78 -3.92 10.37
CA SER A 124 -3.66 -4.34 11.46
C SER A 124 -2.98 -5.25 12.48
N ASP A 125 -1.71 -5.58 12.27
CA ASP A 125 -0.93 -6.38 13.21
C ASP A 125 -0.54 -5.52 14.41
N ARG A 126 -1.28 -5.69 15.51
CA ARG A 126 -1.11 -4.89 16.73
C ARG A 126 0.23 -5.17 17.43
N THR A 127 0.88 -6.30 17.15
CA THR A 127 2.18 -6.61 17.72
C THR A 127 3.27 -5.66 17.22
N ARG A 128 3.04 -4.96 16.13
CA ARG A 128 3.95 -3.94 15.60
C ARG A 128 3.93 -2.63 16.41
N LEU A 129 2.93 -2.43 17.26
CA LEU A 129 2.79 -1.20 18.04
C LEU A 129 3.31 -1.40 19.46
N THR A 130 3.99 -0.38 19.98
CA THR A 130 4.44 -0.35 21.38
C THR A 130 3.26 -0.02 22.30
N HIS A 131 2.34 0.85 21.84
CA HIS A 131 1.17 1.28 22.59
C HIS A 131 -0.05 1.35 21.67
N ASP A 132 -1.21 0.90 22.18
CA ASP A 132 -2.51 1.05 21.52
C ASP A 132 -3.25 2.25 22.10
N THR A 133 -3.80 3.09 21.21
CA THR A 133 -4.60 4.26 21.56
C THR A 133 -6.02 4.14 20.97
N GLU A 134 -6.95 5.02 21.40
CA GLU A 134 -8.30 5.08 20.80
C GLU A 134 -8.24 5.36 19.29
N ARG A 135 -7.25 6.14 18.86
CA ARG A 135 -7.03 6.44 17.44
C ARG A 135 -6.65 5.17 16.68
N ASP A 136 -5.83 4.32 17.27
CA ASP A 136 -5.45 3.03 16.68
C ASP A 136 -6.65 2.10 16.58
N GLU A 137 -7.50 2.05 17.63
CA GLU A 137 -8.74 1.25 17.61
C GLU A 137 -9.67 1.67 16.47
N ALA A 138 -9.86 2.98 16.26
CA ALA A 138 -10.68 3.49 15.17
C ALA A 138 -10.13 3.08 13.81
N ARG A 139 -8.80 3.13 13.66
CA ARG A 139 -8.11 2.72 12.44
C ARG A 139 -8.29 1.24 12.16
N TYR A 140 -8.15 0.39 13.17
CA TYR A 140 -8.35 -1.07 13.02
C TYR A 140 -9.77 -1.41 12.61
N ARG A 141 -10.78 -0.72 13.18
CA ARG A 141 -12.18 -0.91 12.77
C ARG A 141 -12.39 -0.57 11.30
N LYS A 142 -11.80 0.52 10.85
CA LYS A 142 -11.85 0.93 9.44
C LYS A 142 -11.18 -0.12 8.53
N TYR A 143 -10.03 -0.61 8.93
CA TYR A 143 -9.30 -1.65 8.17
C TYR A 143 -10.07 -2.97 8.13
N LYS A 144 -10.75 -3.32 9.20
CA LYS A 144 -11.59 -4.52 9.21
C LYS A 144 -12.74 -4.41 8.23
N LYS A 145 -13.40 -3.26 8.17
CA LYS A 145 -14.46 -3.02 7.17
C LYS A 145 -13.92 -3.13 5.75
N ALA A 146 -12.74 -2.57 5.50
CA ALA A 146 -12.09 -2.66 4.21
C ALA A 146 -11.76 -4.11 3.84
N LEU A 147 -11.20 -4.89 4.77
CA LEU A 147 -10.91 -6.31 4.55
C LEU A 147 -12.19 -7.11 4.25
N ASP A 148 -13.28 -6.83 4.95
CA ASP A 148 -14.56 -7.48 4.68
C ASP A 148 -15.02 -7.25 3.22
N ILE A 149 -14.82 -6.06 2.69
CA ILE A 149 -15.12 -5.73 1.30
C ILE A 149 -14.20 -6.50 0.34
N LEU A 150 -12.90 -6.51 0.64
CA LEU A 150 -11.90 -7.11 -0.26
C LEU A 150 -11.94 -8.64 -0.26
N GLU A 151 -12.34 -9.26 0.84
CA GLU A 151 -12.36 -10.71 1.00
C GLU A 151 -13.75 -11.33 0.74
N SER A 152 -14.75 -10.50 0.43
CA SER A 152 -16.11 -10.99 0.14
C SER A 152 -16.25 -11.60 -1.27
#